data_439a15306d6baf7a7821fd52937faed4
#
_entry.id   439a15306d6baf7a7821fd52937faed4
#
_cell.length_a   1.000
_cell.length_b   1.000
_cell.length_c   1.000
_cell.angle_alpha   90.00
_cell.angle_beta   90.00
_cell.angle_gamma   90.00
#
_symmetry.space_group_name_H-M   'P 1'
#
loop_
_entity.id
_entity.type
_entity.pdbx_description
1 polymer ?
#
loop_
_entity_poly.entity_id
_entity_poly.type
_entity_poly.pdbx_seq_one_letter_code
_entity_poly.pdbx_strand_id
1 'polypeptide(L)'
;VTPLRTKVLRVVAVGATFFASFEFCAPAVKPFLPRDGSQVHLDQLWVDPGDVASRDMVYGPWGRAHAPDPKAVYTFVRSKVHGASPGMTVVDPRGIKWSVKQSTEGPVEVMQSRIFSALGYHQPPVYYLPSFTLKDDKGVHEERGGRFRPSLPEFEEIGDWSWQQNPFVGTKPYQALLVMLLMFNSADLKNSNNSLYEHRRADGTTERL
;
A
#
# COMPACT_ATOMS: atom_id res chain seq x y z
N VAL A 1 -57.51 26.12 -62.33
CA VAL A 1 -56.19 26.06 -61.71
C VAL A 1 -56.42 25.72 -60.23
N THR A 2 -56.21 24.43 -59.87
CA THR A 2 -56.49 23.90 -58.52
C THR A 2 -55.14 23.79 -57.78
N PRO A 3 -54.98 24.29 -56.53
CA PRO A 3 -53.74 24.13 -55.81
C PRO A 3 -53.61 22.76 -55.14
N LEU A 4 -52.49 22.15 -55.35
CA LEU A 4 -52.06 20.90 -54.78
C LEU A 4 -51.90 21.04 -53.22
N ARG A 5 -52.68 20.28 -52.44
CA ARG A 5 -52.50 20.17 -50.99
C ARG A 5 -51.38 19.17 -50.68
N THR A 6 -50.28 19.69 -50.20
CA THR A 6 -49.18 18.88 -49.68
C THR A 6 -49.55 18.35 -48.30
N LYS A 7 -49.73 17.03 -48.16
CA LYS A 7 -49.89 16.35 -46.87
C LYS A 7 -48.52 16.19 -46.23
N VAL A 8 -48.30 16.92 -45.16
CA VAL A 8 -47.12 16.72 -44.29
C VAL A 8 -47.39 15.52 -43.38
N LEU A 9 -46.70 14.43 -43.64
CA LEU A 9 -46.73 13.23 -42.79
C LEU A 9 -45.81 13.50 -41.58
N ARG A 10 -46.42 13.75 -40.41
CA ARG A 10 -45.67 13.82 -39.14
C ARG A 10 -45.39 12.38 -38.69
N VAL A 11 -44.16 11.93 -38.85
CA VAL A 11 -43.65 10.70 -38.21
C VAL A 11 -43.28 11.07 -36.79
N VAL A 12 -44.10 10.69 -35.80
CA VAL A 12 -43.73 10.74 -34.37
C VAL A 12 -42.90 9.50 -34.11
N ALA A 13 -41.56 9.68 -34.02
CA ALA A 13 -40.67 8.66 -33.53
C ALA A 13 -40.75 8.64 -32.01
N VAL A 14 -41.49 7.66 -31.47
CA VAL A 14 -41.42 7.34 -30.03
C VAL A 14 -40.11 6.58 -29.80
N GLY A 15 -39.08 7.32 -29.48
CA GLY A 15 -37.81 6.74 -29.01
C GLY A 15 -38.01 6.24 -27.59
N ALA A 16 -38.27 4.96 -27.40
CA ALA A 16 -38.15 4.31 -26.10
C ALA A 16 -36.67 4.21 -25.77
N THR A 17 -36.16 5.15 -24.98
CA THR A 17 -34.82 5.09 -24.40
C THR A 17 -34.86 4.04 -23.30
N PHE A 18 -34.42 2.82 -23.63
CA PHE A 18 -34.11 1.82 -22.62
C PHE A 18 -32.88 2.32 -21.84
N PHE A 19 -33.09 2.94 -20.71
CA PHE A 19 -32.06 3.05 -19.67
C PHE A 19 -31.88 1.66 -19.09
N ALA A 20 -30.94 0.89 -19.62
CA ALA A 20 -30.42 -0.27 -18.92
C ALA A 20 -29.70 0.29 -17.69
N SER A 21 -30.33 0.24 -16.53
CA SER A 21 -29.68 0.46 -15.25
C SER A 21 -28.68 -0.69 -15.10
N PHE A 22 -27.43 -0.44 -15.50
CA PHE A 22 -26.32 -1.26 -15.04
C PHE A 22 -26.18 -1.02 -13.56
N GLU A 23 -26.87 -1.83 -12.76
CA GLU A 23 -26.49 -1.98 -11.35
C GLU A 23 -25.07 -2.55 -11.35
N PHE A 24 -24.09 -1.68 -11.23
CA PHE A 24 -22.76 -2.07 -10.83
C PHE A 24 -22.92 -2.67 -9.43
N CYS A 25 -23.06 -3.99 -9.40
CA CYS A 25 -22.90 -4.73 -8.15
C CYS A 25 -21.43 -4.60 -7.78
N ALA A 26 -21.08 -3.51 -7.11
CA ALA A 26 -19.77 -3.37 -6.51
C ALA A 26 -19.59 -4.60 -5.59
N PRO A 27 -18.47 -5.32 -5.68
CA PRO A 27 -18.24 -6.43 -4.78
C PRO A 27 -18.45 -5.93 -3.36
N ALA A 28 -19.24 -6.66 -2.58
CA ALA A 28 -19.53 -6.28 -1.21
C ALA A 28 -18.19 -6.11 -0.48
N VAL A 29 -17.82 -4.87 -0.23
CA VAL A 29 -16.60 -4.54 0.51
C VAL A 29 -16.82 -5.06 1.91
N LYS A 30 -16.04 -6.05 2.33
CA LYS A 30 -16.13 -6.55 3.71
C LYS A 30 -15.79 -5.38 4.63
N PRO A 31 -16.71 -4.99 5.53
CA PRO A 31 -16.41 -3.94 6.49
C PRO A 31 -15.19 -4.36 7.32
N PHE A 32 -14.30 -3.43 7.58
CA PHE A 32 -13.25 -3.64 8.56
C PHE A 32 -13.90 -3.81 9.93
N LEU A 33 -13.88 -5.02 10.44
CA LEU A 33 -14.31 -5.33 11.80
C LEU A 33 -13.11 -5.94 12.52
N PRO A 34 -12.69 -5.37 13.65
CA PRO A 34 -11.72 -6.04 14.51
C PRO A 34 -12.21 -7.46 14.85
N ARG A 35 -11.32 -8.45 14.78
CA ARG A 35 -11.69 -9.85 15.02
C ARG A 35 -12.26 -10.11 16.41
N ASP A 36 -11.92 -9.31 17.37
CA ASP A 36 -12.30 -9.43 18.79
C ASP A 36 -13.41 -8.47 19.21
N GLY A 37 -14.00 -7.71 18.27
CA GLY A 37 -15.00 -6.69 18.57
C GLY A 37 -14.46 -5.46 19.31
N SER A 38 -13.13 -5.34 19.46
CA SER A 38 -12.53 -4.15 20.07
C SER A 38 -12.84 -2.90 19.27
N GLN A 39 -12.93 -1.75 19.95
CA GLN A 39 -13.06 -0.46 19.28
C GLN A 39 -11.75 -0.12 18.57
N VAL A 40 -11.86 0.32 17.31
CA VAL A 40 -10.72 0.83 16.57
C VAL A 40 -10.49 2.29 16.97
N HIS A 41 -9.33 2.58 17.48
CA HIS A 41 -8.91 3.92 17.87
C HIS A 41 -8.16 4.63 16.74
N LEU A 42 -8.20 5.95 16.71
CA LEU A 42 -7.54 6.74 15.68
C LEU A 42 -6.03 6.53 15.65
N ASP A 43 -5.43 6.23 16.79
CA ASP A 43 -4.01 5.89 16.95
C ASP A 43 -3.57 4.66 16.13
N GLN A 44 -4.50 3.81 15.71
CA GLN A 44 -4.23 2.71 14.77
C GLN A 44 -4.00 3.19 13.32
N LEU A 45 -4.44 4.38 12.97
CA LEU A 45 -4.17 5.01 11.68
C LEU A 45 -3.06 6.05 11.77
N TRP A 46 -3.12 6.88 12.80
CA TRP A 46 -2.34 8.10 12.89
C TRP A 46 -2.08 8.49 14.35
N VAL A 47 -0.85 8.87 14.63
CA VAL A 47 -0.42 9.41 15.90
C VAL A 47 0.17 10.80 15.66
N ASP A 48 -0.13 11.77 16.55
CA ASP A 48 0.45 13.11 16.42
C ASP A 48 1.99 13.02 16.33
N PRO A 49 2.57 13.47 15.21
CA PRO A 49 4.00 13.35 15.02
C PRO A 49 4.83 14.24 15.94
N GLY A 50 4.24 15.25 16.59
CA GLY A 50 4.97 16.22 17.37
C GLY A 50 5.95 17.03 16.51
N ASP A 51 7.24 17.06 16.91
CA ASP A 51 8.28 17.72 16.12
C ASP A 51 8.69 16.91 14.90
N VAL A 52 8.12 17.27 13.74
CA VAL A 52 8.43 16.64 12.44
C VAL A 52 9.89 16.83 12.04
N ALA A 53 10.54 17.92 12.43
CA ALA A 53 11.93 18.20 12.07
C ALA A 53 12.92 17.21 12.71
N SER A 54 12.55 16.59 13.82
CA SER A 54 13.36 15.57 14.51
C SER A 54 13.26 14.17 13.89
N ARG A 55 12.40 13.97 12.89
CA ARG A 55 12.16 12.65 12.31
C ARG A 55 13.32 12.17 11.43
N ASP A 56 13.67 10.89 11.57
CA ASP A 56 14.70 10.26 10.74
C ASP A 56 14.15 10.01 9.32
N MET A 57 14.48 10.92 8.38
CA MET A 57 14.07 10.80 6.98
C MET A 57 14.95 9.84 6.18
N VAL A 58 16.07 9.38 6.72
CA VAL A 58 16.96 8.43 6.05
C VAL A 58 16.52 7.00 6.30
N TYR A 59 16.39 6.62 7.57
CA TYR A 59 16.04 5.26 7.95
C TYR A 59 14.55 5.09 8.30
N GLY A 60 13.85 6.20 8.54
CA GLY A 60 12.45 6.20 8.94
C GLY A 60 12.23 5.77 10.40
N PRO A 61 10.98 5.48 10.80
CA PRO A 61 10.63 5.23 12.20
C PRO A 61 11.29 3.98 12.79
N TRP A 62 11.74 3.06 11.95
CA TRP A 62 12.38 1.80 12.35
C TRP A 62 13.89 1.95 12.56
N GLY A 63 14.47 3.05 12.11
CA GLY A 63 15.87 3.37 12.29
C GLY A 63 16.84 2.48 11.53
N ARG A 64 18.12 2.74 11.73
CA ARG A 64 19.23 2.03 11.05
C ARG A 64 19.34 0.56 11.46
N ALA A 65 18.93 0.20 12.66
CA ALA A 65 19.04 -1.18 13.16
C ALA A 65 18.25 -2.18 12.34
N HIS A 66 17.11 -1.75 11.77
CA HIS A 66 16.26 -2.56 10.91
C HIS A 66 16.61 -2.45 9.43
N ALA A 67 17.59 -1.63 9.07
CA ALA A 67 17.98 -1.46 7.67
C ALA A 67 18.77 -2.67 7.14
N PRO A 68 18.66 -2.96 5.82
CA PRO A 68 19.52 -3.93 5.17
C PRO A 68 20.97 -3.43 5.17
N ASP A 69 21.92 -4.34 5.40
CA ASP A 69 23.34 -4.01 5.30
C ASP A 69 23.78 -3.97 3.83
N PRO A 70 24.21 -2.83 3.28
CA PRO A 70 24.61 -2.73 1.88
C PRO A 70 25.86 -3.55 1.53
N LYS A 71 26.61 -4.02 2.54
CA LYS A 71 27.83 -4.86 2.36
C LYS A 71 27.57 -6.34 2.53
N ALA A 72 26.36 -6.73 2.95
CA ALA A 72 26.01 -8.12 3.16
C ALA A 72 25.89 -8.89 1.85
N VAL A 73 26.19 -10.17 1.88
CA VAL A 73 25.86 -11.12 0.83
C VAL A 73 24.49 -11.72 1.14
N TYR A 74 23.51 -11.42 0.30
CA TYR A 74 22.14 -11.91 0.42
C TYR A 74 22.01 -13.25 -0.31
N THR A 75 21.48 -14.27 0.35
CA THR A 75 21.26 -15.57 -0.26
C THR A 75 19.85 -15.59 -0.87
N PHE A 76 19.76 -15.95 -2.15
CA PHE A 76 18.51 -16.16 -2.85
C PHE A 76 17.67 -17.27 -2.23
N VAL A 77 16.37 -17.07 -2.10
CA VAL A 77 15.44 -18.08 -1.61
C VAL A 77 14.43 -18.46 -2.70
N ARG A 78 13.77 -17.46 -3.29
CA ARG A 78 12.78 -17.68 -4.34
C ARG A 78 12.47 -16.39 -5.09
N SER A 79 12.04 -16.53 -6.34
CA SER A 79 11.43 -15.43 -7.09
C SER A 79 9.99 -15.18 -6.63
N LYS A 80 9.52 -13.95 -6.76
CA LYS A 80 8.09 -13.65 -6.63
C LYS A 80 7.35 -14.13 -7.88
N VAL A 81 6.29 -14.91 -7.64
CA VAL A 81 5.46 -15.47 -8.74
C VAL A 81 4.32 -14.53 -9.12
N HIS A 82 3.94 -13.60 -8.22
CA HIS A 82 2.80 -12.69 -8.41
C HIS A 82 3.20 -11.23 -8.28
N GLY A 83 2.53 -10.38 -9.05
CA GLY A 83 2.71 -8.92 -9.07
C GLY A 83 3.29 -8.40 -10.39
N ALA A 84 3.05 -7.12 -10.68
CA ALA A 84 3.47 -6.47 -11.92
C ALA A 84 4.97 -6.21 -12.01
N SER A 85 5.68 -6.20 -10.89
CA SER A 85 7.12 -5.91 -10.85
C SER A 85 7.94 -7.13 -10.45
N PRO A 86 9.10 -7.35 -11.07
CA PRO A 86 10.04 -8.39 -10.66
C PRO A 86 10.40 -8.26 -9.19
N GLY A 87 10.60 -9.39 -8.53
CA GLY A 87 10.99 -9.39 -7.14
C GLY A 87 11.44 -10.77 -6.69
N MET A 88 12.09 -10.79 -5.54
CA MET A 88 12.61 -12.02 -4.94
C MET A 88 12.51 -11.96 -3.41
N THR A 89 12.65 -13.12 -2.80
CA THR A 89 12.91 -13.26 -1.37
C THR A 89 14.38 -13.64 -1.21
N VAL A 90 15.07 -12.94 -0.34
CA VAL A 90 16.47 -13.23 0.01
C VAL A 90 16.61 -13.30 1.53
N VAL A 91 17.71 -13.90 2.00
CA VAL A 91 18.06 -13.96 3.43
C VAL A 91 19.42 -13.29 3.62
N ASP A 92 19.54 -12.44 4.64
CA ASP A 92 20.80 -11.82 5.03
C ASP A 92 21.62 -12.74 5.97
N PRO A 93 22.88 -12.42 6.27
CA PRO A 93 23.72 -13.23 7.18
C PRO A 93 23.17 -13.32 8.62
N ARG A 94 22.27 -12.44 9.03
CA ARG A 94 21.59 -12.48 10.33
C ARG A 94 20.38 -13.42 10.34
N GLY A 95 20.03 -14.02 9.19
CA GLY A 95 18.86 -14.87 9.03
C GLY A 95 17.55 -14.12 8.74
N ILE A 96 17.60 -12.79 8.59
CA ILE A 96 16.42 -11.99 8.26
C ILE A 96 16.03 -12.22 6.81
N LYS A 97 14.76 -12.57 6.60
CA LYS A 97 14.17 -12.67 5.25
C LYS A 97 13.74 -11.30 4.77
N TRP A 98 14.09 -11.00 3.52
CA TRP A 98 13.76 -9.75 2.86
C TRP A 98 12.93 -9.99 1.60
N SER A 99 11.84 -9.26 1.47
CA SER A 99 11.13 -9.12 0.19
C SER A 99 11.76 -7.98 -0.60
N VAL A 100 12.43 -8.31 -1.69
CA VAL A 100 13.05 -7.35 -2.59
C VAL A 100 12.15 -7.14 -3.80
N LYS A 101 11.79 -5.88 -4.10
CA LYS A 101 11.06 -5.48 -5.30
C LYS A 101 11.97 -4.63 -6.17
N GLN A 102 12.23 -5.09 -7.38
CA GLN A 102 13.10 -4.43 -8.35
C GLN A 102 12.26 -3.65 -9.36
N SER A 103 11.78 -2.50 -8.95
CA SER A 103 11.03 -1.58 -9.80
C SER A 103 11.69 -0.19 -9.82
N THR A 104 11.42 0.59 -10.86
CA THR A 104 11.85 1.99 -10.96
C THR A 104 11.18 2.88 -9.89
N GLU A 105 10.06 2.42 -9.32
CA GLU A 105 9.31 3.11 -8.27
C GLU A 105 9.91 2.92 -6.87
N GLY A 106 10.86 1.99 -6.70
CA GLY A 106 11.42 1.63 -5.40
C GLY A 106 11.89 2.82 -4.55
N PRO A 107 12.70 3.76 -5.09
CA PRO A 107 13.10 4.95 -4.35
C PRO A 107 11.93 5.84 -3.94
N VAL A 108 10.92 5.99 -4.82
CA VAL A 108 9.74 6.80 -4.57
C VAL A 108 8.87 6.17 -3.49
N GLU A 109 8.68 4.85 -3.50
CA GLU A 109 7.95 4.13 -2.43
C GLU A 109 8.60 4.38 -1.06
N VAL A 110 9.94 4.34 -0.99
CA VAL A 110 10.67 4.59 0.26
C VAL A 110 10.54 6.06 0.70
N MET A 111 10.67 7.00 -0.22
CA MET A 111 10.50 8.43 0.06
C MET A 111 9.09 8.71 0.61
N GLN A 112 8.05 8.19 -0.05
CA GLN A 112 6.67 8.35 0.39
C GLN A 112 6.47 7.78 1.81
N SER A 113 6.99 6.57 2.07
CA SER A 113 6.93 5.97 3.40
C SER A 113 7.58 6.86 4.47
N ARG A 114 8.70 7.53 4.17
CA ARG A 114 9.34 8.47 5.11
C ARG A 114 8.45 9.68 5.40
N ILE A 115 7.84 10.25 4.37
CA ILE A 115 6.96 11.41 4.50
C ILE A 115 5.70 11.04 5.29
N PHE A 116 5.04 9.92 4.96
CA PHE A 116 3.86 9.48 5.69
C PHE A 116 4.17 9.21 7.16
N SER A 117 5.29 8.54 7.44
CA SER A 117 5.71 8.32 8.82
C SER A 117 6.04 9.62 9.56
N ALA A 118 6.73 10.56 8.92
CA ALA A 118 7.03 11.87 9.53
C ALA A 118 5.77 12.67 9.85
N LEU A 119 4.68 12.42 9.14
CA LEU A 119 3.38 13.04 9.37
C LEU A 119 2.46 12.21 10.29
N GLY A 120 2.97 11.15 10.90
CA GLY A 120 2.29 10.39 11.95
C GLY A 120 1.54 9.15 11.48
N TYR A 121 1.59 8.77 10.19
CA TYR A 121 0.97 7.55 9.72
C TYR A 121 1.89 6.35 9.92
N HIS A 122 1.33 5.25 10.36
CA HIS A 122 2.07 4.00 10.51
C HIS A 122 2.59 3.51 9.16
N GLN A 123 3.86 3.15 9.13
CA GLN A 123 4.53 2.66 7.93
C GLN A 123 5.36 1.43 8.27
N PRO A 124 5.30 0.37 7.45
CA PRO A 124 6.17 -0.78 7.65
C PRO A 124 7.63 -0.40 7.39
N PRO A 125 8.59 -1.14 7.95
CA PRO A 125 10.00 -0.94 7.64
C PRO A 125 10.24 -1.21 6.16
N VAL A 126 10.74 -0.20 5.47
CA VAL A 126 11.04 -0.27 4.04
C VAL A 126 12.30 0.53 3.73
N TYR A 127 13.17 0.00 2.89
CA TYR A 127 14.47 0.57 2.58
C TYR A 127 14.79 0.41 1.10
N TYR A 128 15.76 1.17 0.61
CA TYR A 128 16.24 1.05 -0.76
C TYR A 128 17.75 0.87 -0.77
N LEU A 129 18.22 -0.15 -1.49
CA LEU A 129 19.64 -0.30 -1.84
C LEU A 129 19.77 -0.08 -3.36
N PRO A 130 20.71 0.75 -3.82
CA PRO A 130 20.94 0.97 -5.26
C PRO A 130 21.51 -0.27 -5.97
N SER A 131 22.30 -1.09 -5.25
CA SER A 131 22.74 -2.42 -5.63
C SER A 131 22.96 -3.25 -4.38
N PHE A 132 23.09 -4.57 -4.53
CA PHE A 132 23.40 -5.48 -3.44
C PHE A 132 24.08 -6.74 -3.97
N THR A 133 24.85 -7.42 -3.12
CA THR A 133 25.50 -8.68 -3.48
C THR A 133 24.54 -9.86 -3.26
N LEU A 134 24.24 -10.59 -4.33
CA LEU A 134 23.40 -11.78 -4.33
C LEU A 134 24.23 -13.05 -4.49
N LYS A 135 23.87 -14.08 -3.72
CA LYS A 135 24.35 -15.45 -3.89
C LYS A 135 23.17 -16.34 -4.31
N ASP A 136 23.26 -16.91 -5.49
CA ASP A 136 22.29 -17.85 -6.06
C ASP A 136 23.00 -19.05 -6.74
N ASP A 137 22.31 -19.77 -7.63
CA ASP A 137 22.85 -20.89 -8.42
C ASP A 137 23.95 -20.49 -9.42
N LYS A 138 24.00 -19.21 -9.79
CA LYS A 138 25.03 -18.64 -10.67
C LYS A 138 26.30 -18.23 -9.91
N GLY A 139 26.26 -18.29 -8.58
CA GLY A 139 27.39 -17.88 -7.71
C GLY A 139 27.09 -16.55 -6.98
N VAL A 140 28.16 -15.84 -6.65
CA VAL A 140 28.09 -14.55 -5.97
C VAL A 140 28.31 -13.42 -6.97
N HIS A 141 27.38 -12.52 -7.11
CA HIS A 141 27.44 -11.40 -8.05
C HIS A 141 26.72 -10.17 -7.52
N GLU A 142 26.97 -9.03 -8.14
CA GLU A 142 26.23 -7.80 -7.88
C GLU A 142 24.89 -7.85 -8.62
N GLU A 143 23.84 -7.51 -7.91
CA GLU A 143 22.48 -7.45 -8.43
C GLU A 143 21.97 -5.99 -8.42
N ARG A 144 21.09 -5.70 -9.38
CA ARG A 144 20.43 -4.41 -9.46
C ARG A 144 19.63 -4.15 -8.18
N GLY A 145 19.67 -2.91 -7.70
CA GLY A 145 19.01 -2.49 -6.48
C GLY A 145 17.49 -2.64 -6.50
N GLY A 146 16.92 -2.47 -5.33
CA GLY A 146 15.50 -2.62 -5.11
C GLY A 146 15.03 -2.09 -3.77
N ARG A 147 13.74 -2.13 -3.60
CA ARG A 147 13.07 -1.86 -2.34
C ARG A 147 13.07 -3.13 -1.48
N PHE A 148 13.63 -3.01 -0.29
CA PHE A 148 13.76 -4.07 0.71
C PHE A 148 12.71 -3.89 1.80
N ARG A 149 11.96 -4.94 2.11
CA ARG A 149 11.03 -5.02 3.25
C ARG A 149 11.38 -6.27 4.05
N PRO A 150 11.74 -6.15 5.35
CA PRO A 150 12.03 -7.32 6.18
C PRO A 150 10.73 -8.07 6.52
N SER A 151 10.85 -9.37 6.71
CA SER A 151 9.83 -10.18 7.38
C SER A 151 10.16 -10.22 8.85
N LEU A 152 9.36 -9.57 9.67
CA LEU A 152 9.55 -9.47 11.10
C LEU A 152 8.53 -10.39 11.80
N PRO A 153 8.99 -11.34 12.64
CA PRO A 153 8.11 -12.32 13.28
C PRO A 153 7.17 -11.70 14.33
N GLU A 154 7.51 -10.51 14.85
CA GLU A 154 6.69 -9.74 15.77
C GLU A 154 5.47 -9.08 15.13
N PHE A 155 5.39 -9.08 13.80
CA PHE A 155 4.26 -8.53 13.04
C PHE A 155 3.45 -9.62 12.38
N GLU A 156 2.19 -9.71 12.74
CA GLU A 156 1.21 -10.59 12.09
C GLU A 156 0.23 -9.74 11.28
N GLU A 157 0.12 -10.01 9.98
CA GLU A 157 -0.91 -9.42 9.13
C GLU A 157 -2.24 -10.09 9.44
N ILE A 158 -3.19 -9.34 10.02
CA ILE A 158 -4.48 -9.87 10.48
C ILE A 158 -5.63 -9.55 9.54
N GLY A 159 -5.42 -8.75 8.51
CA GLY A 159 -6.41 -8.44 7.48
C GLY A 159 -6.09 -7.17 6.70
N ASP A 160 -7.03 -6.84 5.82
CA ASP A 160 -7.04 -5.59 5.06
C ASP A 160 -8.17 -4.70 5.54
N TRP A 161 -8.03 -3.38 5.44
CA TRP A 161 -9.12 -2.45 5.68
C TRP A 161 -9.57 -1.76 4.38
N SER A 162 -10.84 -1.41 4.35
CA SER A 162 -11.47 -0.80 3.16
C SER A 162 -11.27 0.72 3.14
N TRP A 163 -10.94 1.26 1.97
CA TRP A 163 -10.91 2.70 1.76
C TRP A 163 -12.26 3.38 1.95
N GLN A 164 -13.36 2.68 1.63
CA GLN A 164 -14.71 3.24 1.66
C GLN A 164 -15.44 2.98 2.99
N GLN A 165 -15.11 1.87 3.65
CA GLN A 165 -15.80 1.39 4.84
C GLN A 165 -14.78 1.08 5.94
N ASN A 166 -14.38 2.12 6.66
CA ASN A 166 -13.47 2.03 7.78
C ASN A 166 -13.89 3.03 8.87
N PRO A 167 -13.46 2.84 10.12
CA PRO A 167 -13.87 3.70 11.25
C PRO A 167 -13.26 5.09 11.19
N PHE A 168 -12.27 5.34 10.33
CA PHE A 168 -11.58 6.63 10.22
C PHE A 168 -12.25 7.59 9.23
N VAL A 169 -13.22 7.13 8.43
CA VAL A 169 -13.94 7.95 7.47
C VAL A 169 -14.53 9.18 8.17
N GLY A 170 -14.28 10.37 7.60
CA GLY A 170 -14.71 11.64 8.17
C GLY A 170 -13.72 12.28 9.16
N THR A 171 -12.71 11.57 9.62
CA THR A 171 -11.67 12.16 10.49
C THR A 171 -10.68 13.00 9.68
N LYS A 172 -10.10 14.03 10.30
CA LYS A 172 -9.09 14.88 9.64
C LYS A 172 -7.85 14.11 9.21
N PRO A 173 -7.26 13.21 10.02
CA PRO A 173 -6.12 12.41 9.56
C PRO A 173 -6.45 11.55 8.34
N TYR A 174 -7.63 10.95 8.29
CA TYR A 174 -8.01 10.16 7.11
C TYR A 174 -8.18 11.02 5.86
N GLN A 175 -8.79 12.20 5.97
CA GLN A 175 -8.90 13.14 4.86
C GLN A 175 -7.52 13.62 4.39
N ALA A 176 -6.61 13.92 5.32
CA ALA A 176 -5.24 14.31 5.00
C ALA A 176 -4.47 13.18 4.29
N LEU A 177 -4.65 11.91 4.72
CA LEU A 177 -4.08 10.75 4.03
C LEU A 177 -4.51 10.69 2.57
N LEU A 178 -5.81 10.87 2.29
CA LEU A 178 -6.33 10.86 0.92
C LEU A 178 -5.74 11.99 0.07
N VAL A 179 -5.61 13.21 0.64
CA VAL A 179 -4.96 14.33 -0.05
C VAL A 179 -3.51 14.02 -0.38
N MET A 180 -2.76 13.44 0.56
CA MET A 180 -1.36 13.07 0.34
C MET A 180 -1.22 11.99 -0.74
N LEU A 181 -2.08 10.99 -0.75
CA LEU A 181 -2.10 9.97 -1.80
C LEU A 181 -2.33 10.58 -3.18
N LEU A 182 -3.22 11.58 -3.29
CA LEU A 182 -3.42 12.33 -4.53
C LEU A 182 -2.18 13.13 -4.92
N MET A 183 -1.54 13.81 -3.96
CA MET A 183 -0.32 14.59 -4.22
C MET A 183 0.83 13.73 -4.75
N PHE A 184 0.93 12.49 -4.30
CA PHE A 184 1.95 11.54 -4.78
C PHE A 184 1.50 10.70 -5.98
N ASN A 185 0.33 11.00 -6.56
CA ASN A 185 -0.25 10.22 -7.65
C ASN A 185 -0.35 8.71 -7.34
N SER A 186 -0.65 8.38 -6.08
CA SER A 186 -0.82 7.00 -5.63
C SER A 186 -2.21 6.50 -6.03
N ALA A 187 -2.33 6.01 -7.26
CA ALA A 187 -3.62 5.59 -7.85
C ALA A 187 -4.01 4.14 -7.50
N ASP A 188 -3.11 3.34 -6.94
CA ASP A 188 -3.38 1.92 -6.62
C ASP A 188 -4.05 1.79 -5.24
N LEU A 189 -5.28 2.28 -5.15
CA LEU A 189 -6.10 2.29 -3.93
C LEU A 189 -6.88 0.97 -3.77
N LYS A 190 -6.19 -0.17 -3.89
CA LYS A 190 -6.78 -1.48 -3.57
C LYS A 190 -6.82 -1.68 -2.07
N ASN A 191 -7.89 -2.32 -1.57
CA ASN A 191 -7.97 -2.68 -0.15
C ASN A 191 -6.82 -3.58 0.29
N SER A 192 -6.36 -4.49 -0.58
CA SER A 192 -5.20 -5.34 -0.32
C SER A 192 -3.85 -4.61 -0.15
N ASN A 193 -3.82 -3.29 -0.36
CA ASN A 193 -2.65 -2.46 -0.06
C ASN A 193 -2.74 -1.83 1.34
N ASN A 194 -3.85 -2.05 2.05
CA ASN A 194 -4.13 -1.51 3.38
C ASN A 194 -4.09 -2.64 4.40
N SER A 195 -2.90 -3.14 4.67
CA SER A 195 -2.75 -4.22 5.63
C SER A 195 -2.91 -3.70 7.06
N LEU A 196 -3.67 -4.43 7.85
CA LEU A 196 -3.75 -4.27 9.28
C LEU A 196 -2.80 -5.26 9.93
N TYR A 197 -1.92 -4.76 10.76
CA TYR A 197 -0.95 -5.57 11.48
C TYR A 197 -1.25 -5.62 12.97
N GLU A 198 -0.98 -6.76 13.56
CA GLU A 198 -0.84 -6.91 14.99
C GLU A 198 0.66 -6.98 15.32
N HIS A 199 1.13 -6.02 16.12
CA HIS A 199 2.51 -5.92 16.55
C HIS A 199 2.62 -6.38 18.00
N ARG A 200 3.37 -7.46 18.22
CA ARG A 200 3.70 -7.95 19.55
C ARG A 200 4.97 -7.28 20.05
N ARG A 201 4.82 -6.43 21.06
CA ARG A 201 5.95 -5.73 21.69
C ARG A 201 6.77 -6.67 22.58
N ALA A 202 8.02 -6.27 22.87
CA ALA A 202 8.93 -7.04 23.72
C ALA A 202 8.42 -7.21 25.18
N ASP A 203 7.56 -6.31 25.65
CA ASP A 203 6.91 -6.38 26.97
C ASP A 203 5.69 -7.34 27.00
N GLY A 204 5.39 -8.00 25.89
CA GLY A 204 4.27 -8.91 25.72
C GLY A 204 2.94 -8.22 25.41
N THR A 205 2.89 -6.91 25.34
CA THR A 205 1.70 -6.18 24.88
C THR A 205 1.53 -6.29 23.37
N THR A 206 0.30 -6.15 22.92
CA THR A 206 -0.05 -6.19 21.48
C THR A 206 -0.73 -4.89 21.09
N GLU A 207 -0.32 -4.32 20.00
CA GLU A 207 -0.96 -3.16 19.37
C GLU A 207 -1.34 -3.45 17.94
N ARG A 208 -2.34 -2.73 17.43
CA ARG A 208 -2.76 -2.80 16.02
C ARG A 208 -2.32 -1.53 15.30
N LEU A 209 -1.77 -1.74 14.12
CA LEU A 209 -1.23 -0.68 13.27
C LEU A 209 -1.76 -0.79 11.85
#